data_fb1f8991d2f12af0b10be8ef8c41c3de
#
_entry.id   fb1f8991d2f12af0b10be8ef8c41c3de
#
_cell.length_a   1.000
_cell.length_b   1.000
_cell.length_c   1.000
_cell.angle_alpha   90.00
_cell.angle_beta   90.00
_cell.angle_gamma   90.00
#
_symmetry.space_group_name_H-M   'P 1'
#
loop_
_entity.id
_entity.type
_entity.pdbx_description
1 polymer ?
#
loop_
_entity_poly.entity_id
_entity_poly.type
_entity_poly.pdbx_seq_one_letter_code
_entity_poly.pdbx_strand_id
1 'polypeptide(L)'
;TGKTGPLLGAAASALLNALKRLAGIDQELNLVSAHAIEPIQTLKTQYLGSRNPRLHTDEILIALSSSVTENAAAAAAMHQLPMLKGCDVHSTVILSSVDADTLKKLGMNLTCDPVYEETGRKYHKI
;
A
#
# COMPACT_ATOMS: atom_id res chain seq x y z
N THR A 1 -2.47 -11.02 -1.26
CA THR A 1 -3.23 -10.50 -0.13
C THR A 1 -2.37 -9.61 0.75
N GLY A 2 -3.00 -8.71 1.46
CA GLY A 2 -2.32 -7.83 2.40
C GLY A 2 -3.17 -7.59 3.63
N LYS A 3 -2.49 -7.46 4.77
CA LYS A 3 -3.13 -7.20 6.07
C LYS A 3 -2.53 -5.95 6.68
N THR A 4 -3.33 -5.26 7.49
CA THR A 4 -2.84 -4.14 8.28
C THR A 4 -1.84 -4.64 9.31
N GLY A 5 -0.68 -4.00 9.37
CA GLY A 5 0.36 -4.27 10.35
C GLY A 5 0.82 -2.98 11.01
N PRO A 6 1.89 -3.03 11.83
CA PRO A 6 2.37 -1.84 12.53
C PRO A 6 3.03 -0.80 11.61
N LEU A 7 3.55 -1.22 10.47
CA LEU A 7 4.27 -0.33 9.55
C LEU A 7 3.42 0.08 8.34
N LEU A 8 2.58 -0.82 7.84
CA LEU A 8 1.86 -0.61 6.59
C LEU A 8 0.36 -0.85 6.78
N GLY A 9 -0.46 -0.08 6.07
CA GLY A 9 -1.87 -0.40 5.91
C GLY A 9 -2.05 -1.61 5.01
N ALA A 10 -3.27 -2.15 4.98
CA ALA A 10 -3.59 -3.35 4.22
C ALA A 10 -3.33 -3.19 2.72
N ALA A 11 -3.69 -2.05 2.15
CA ALA A 11 -3.49 -1.79 0.72
C ALA A 11 -2.01 -1.74 0.35
N ALA A 12 -1.19 -1.08 1.19
CA ALA A 12 0.25 -1.02 0.97
C ALA A 12 0.89 -2.40 1.06
N SER A 13 0.47 -3.21 2.05
CA SER A 13 0.96 -4.59 2.17
C SER A 13 0.59 -5.43 0.96
N ALA A 14 -0.66 -5.34 0.50
CA ALA A 14 -1.12 -6.07 -0.68
C ALA A 14 -0.33 -5.67 -1.93
N LEU A 15 -0.08 -4.39 -2.09
CA LEU A 15 0.68 -3.88 -3.24
C LEU A 15 2.09 -4.45 -3.27
N LEU A 16 2.81 -4.41 -2.15
CA LEU A 16 4.16 -4.98 -2.08
C LEU A 16 4.14 -6.48 -2.32
N ASN A 17 3.16 -7.19 -1.77
CA ASN A 17 3.06 -8.63 -1.96
C ASN A 17 2.79 -8.98 -3.44
N ALA A 18 1.98 -8.19 -4.13
CA ALA A 18 1.73 -8.39 -5.56
C ALA A 18 3.01 -8.17 -6.37
N LEU A 19 3.78 -7.14 -6.07
CA LEU A 19 5.03 -6.85 -6.76
C LEU A 19 6.06 -7.96 -6.53
N LYS A 20 6.16 -8.49 -5.31
CA LYS A 20 7.03 -9.63 -5.02
C LYS A 20 6.64 -10.84 -5.85
N ARG A 21 5.34 -11.12 -5.91
CA ARG A 21 4.87 -12.28 -6.67
C ARG A 21 5.19 -12.15 -8.16
N LEU A 22 4.97 -10.98 -8.73
CA LEU A 22 5.28 -10.74 -10.14
C LEU A 22 6.77 -10.82 -10.43
N ALA A 23 7.61 -10.42 -9.48
CA ALA A 23 9.07 -10.46 -9.62
C ALA A 23 9.68 -11.80 -9.25
N GLY A 24 8.89 -12.75 -8.75
CA GLY A 24 9.40 -14.04 -8.29
C GLY A 24 10.20 -13.95 -7.01
N ILE A 25 9.90 -12.97 -6.16
CA ILE A 25 10.59 -12.74 -4.90
C ILE A 25 9.83 -13.45 -3.78
N ASP A 26 10.58 -14.07 -2.85
CA ASP A 26 10.02 -14.73 -1.68
C ASP A 26 9.18 -13.73 -0.87
N GLN A 27 7.96 -14.13 -0.48
CA GLN A 27 7.05 -13.30 0.28
C GLN A 27 7.59 -12.93 1.67
N GLU A 28 8.51 -13.72 2.21
CA GLU A 28 9.14 -13.43 3.51
C GLU A 28 10.19 -12.33 3.43
N LEU A 29 10.64 -11.97 2.24
CA LEU A 29 11.67 -10.96 2.07
C LEU A 29 11.08 -9.56 2.17
N ASN A 30 11.70 -8.71 2.97
CA ASN A 30 11.31 -7.31 3.08
C ASN A 30 11.96 -6.48 1.97
N LEU A 31 11.13 -5.79 1.19
CA LEU A 31 11.62 -4.91 0.11
C LEU A 31 12.09 -3.57 0.64
N VAL A 32 11.49 -3.12 1.74
CA VAL A 32 11.80 -1.83 2.35
C VAL A 32 12.09 -2.08 3.83
N SER A 33 13.22 -1.58 4.30
CA SER A 33 13.61 -1.78 5.69
C SER A 33 12.77 -0.92 6.64
N ALA A 34 12.68 -1.34 7.90
CA ALA A 34 12.04 -0.53 8.94
C ALA A 34 12.76 0.82 9.09
N HIS A 35 14.07 0.86 8.86
CA HIS A 35 14.83 2.11 8.92
C HIS A 35 14.42 3.11 7.85
N ALA A 36 13.90 2.65 6.71
CA ALA A 36 13.38 3.53 5.67
C ALA A 36 11.95 3.97 5.97
N ILE A 37 11.19 3.16 6.67
CA ILE A 37 9.78 3.44 6.99
C ILE A 37 9.63 4.35 8.20
N GLU A 38 10.41 4.13 9.25
CA GLU A 38 10.27 4.85 10.52
C GLU A 38 10.39 6.37 10.41
N PRO A 39 11.33 6.92 9.63
CA PRO A 39 11.37 8.38 9.45
C PRO A 39 10.09 8.95 8.81
N ILE A 40 9.46 8.18 7.93
CA ILE A 40 8.20 8.61 7.31
C ILE A 40 7.08 8.61 8.34
N GLN A 41 7.04 7.59 9.22
CA GLN A 41 6.08 7.54 10.32
C GLN A 41 6.27 8.73 11.27
N THR A 42 7.51 9.07 11.58
CA THR A 42 7.84 10.20 12.43
C THR A 42 7.36 11.51 11.79
N LEU A 43 7.62 11.69 10.50
CA LEU A 43 7.17 12.87 9.77
C LEU A 43 5.64 13.00 9.84
N LYS A 44 4.93 11.92 9.54
CA LYS A 44 3.47 11.91 9.53
C LYS A 44 2.87 12.25 10.89
N THR A 45 3.37 11.61 11.94
CA THR A 45 2.72 11.68 13.24
C THR A 45 3.20 12.86 14.06
N GLN A 46 4.51 13.12 14.10
CA GLN A 46 5.07 14.15 14.97
C GLN A 46 5.08 15.54 14.34
N TYR A 47 5.28 15.62 13.02
CA TYR A 47 5.39 16.93 12.36
C TYR A 47 4.11 17.32 11.62
N LEU A 48 3.38 16.36 11.04
CA LEU A 48 2.18 16.64 10.25
C LEU A 48 0.88 16.34 11.00
N GLY A 49 0.97 15.80 12.21
CA GLY A 49 -0.21 15.62 13.06
C GLY A 49 -1.12 14.46 12.69
N SER A 50 -0.67 13.54 11.86
CA SER A 50 -1.46 12.36 11.55
C SER A 50 -1.57 11.46 12.77
N ARG A 51 -2.72 10.83 12.95
CA ARG A 51 -2.92 9.82 13.99
C ARG A 51 -2.62 8.41 13.49
N ASN A 52 -2.40 8.26 12.18
CA ASN A 52 -2.14 6.97 11.56
C ASN A 52 -0.66 6.85 11.22
N PRO A 53 0.12 6.03 11.95
CA PRO A 53 1.54 5.85 11.64
C PRO A 53 1.78 4.94 10.43
N ARG A 54 0.80 4.17 10.01
CA ARG A 54 0.97 3.21 8.91
C ARG A 54 1.11 3.93 7.59
N LEU A 55 2.00 3.42 6.73
CA LEU A 55 2.19 3.99 5.41
C LEU A 55 1.06 3.57 4.48
N HIS A 56 0.56 4.54 3.72
CA HIS A 56 -0.36 4.32 2.60
C HIS A 56 0.41 3.86 1.36
N THR A 57 -0.32 3.52 0.31
CA THR A 57 0.26 3.01 -0.93
C THR A 57 1.24 3.97 -1.58
N ASP A 58 0.93 5.25 -1.66
CA ASP A 58 1.82 6.25 -2.24
C ASP A 58 3.10 6.39 -1.42
N GLU A 59 2.98 6.37 -0.10
CA GLU A 59 4.13 6.51 0.80
C GLU A 59 5.07 5.32 0.69
N ILE A 60 4.51 4.09 0.63
CA ILE A 60 5.37 2.91 0.51
C ILE A 60 6.05 2.84 -0.86
N LEU A 61 5.41 3.33 -1.91
CA LEU A 61 6.03 3.40 -3.23
C LEU A 61 7.20 4.38 -3.25
N ILE A 62 7.09 5.49 -2.54
CA ILE A 62 8.20 6.43 -2.39
C ILE A 62 9.35 5.76 -1.63
N ALA A 63 9.06 5.06 -0.53
CA ALA A 63 10.07 4.34 0.22
C ALA A 63 10.72 3.25 -0.62
N LEU A 64 9.94 2.53 -1.42
CA LEU A 64 10.45 1.51 -2.33
C LEU A 64 11.39 2.13 -3.35
N SER A 65 10.99 3.25 -3.96
CA SER A 65 11.81 3.93 -4.97
C SER A 65 13.15 4.37 -4.39
N SER A 66 13.19 4.81 -3.15
CA SER A 66 14.44 5.21 -2.50
C SER A 66 15.32 4.02 -2.11
N SER A 67 14.78 2.81 -2.13
CA SER A 67 15.50 1.59 -1.77
C SER A 67 16.14 0.88 -2.96
N VAL A 68 15.84 1.26 -4.20
CA VAL A 68 16.25 0.51 -5.39
C VAL A 68 17.77 0.51 -5.60
N THR A 69 18.48 1.54 -5.16
CA THR A 69 19.94 1.62 -5.34
C THR A 69 20.69 0.71 -4.38
N GLU A 70 20.06 0.32 -3.27
CA GLU A 70 20.72 -0.48 -2.23
C GLU A 70 20.17 -1.89 -2.11
N ASN A 71 19.08 -2.17 -2.80
CA ASN A 71 18.37 -3.44 -2.66
C ASN A 71 17.92 -3.93 -4.03
N ALA A 72 18.57 -4.98 -4.54
CA ALA A 72 18.24 -5.54 -5.84
C ALA A 72 16.81 -6.08 -5.90
N ALA A 73 16.31 -6.63 -4.80
CA ALA A 73 14.93 -7.11 -4.73
C ALA A 73 13.93 -5.94 -4.84
N ALA A 74 14.23 -4.81 -4.21
CA ALA A 74 13.39 -3.61 -4.35
C ALA A 74 13.38 -3.12 -5.79
N ALA A 75 14.53 -3.12 -6.47
CA ALA A 75 14.60 -2.74 -7.87
C ALA A 75 13.78 -3.68 -8.75
N ALA A 76 13.90 -5.00 -8.54
CA ALA A 76 13.15 -6.00 -9.29
C ALA A 76 11.63 -5.82 -9.08
N ALA A 77 11.22 -5.58 -7.84
CA ALA A 77 9.80 -5.36 -7.53
C ALA A 77 9.29 -4.09 -8.21
N MET A 78 10.07 -3.02 -8.19
CA MET A 78 9.65 -1.75 -8.80
C MET A 78 9.48 -1.88 -10.31
N HIS A 79 10.30 -2.68 -10.97
CA HIS A 79 10.17 -2.94 -12.38
C HIS A 79 8.83 -3.59 -12.76
N GLN A 80 8.15 -4.20 -11.80
CA GLN A 80 6.86 -4.86 -12.04
C GLN A 80 5.66 -3.92 -11.96
N LEU A 81 5.85 -2.66 -11.58
CA LEU A 81 4.72 -1.72 -11.47
C LEU A 81 3.85 -1.66 -12.73
N PRO A 82 4.42 -1.56 -13.95
CA PRO A 82 3.59 -1.54 -15.16
C PRO A 82 2.77 -2.81 -15.37
N MET A 83 3.18 -3.92 -14.78
CA MET A 83 2.48 -5.20 -14.94
C MET A 83 1.19 -5.27 -14.10
N LEU A 84 0.99 -4.31 -13.21
CA LEU A 84 -0.25 -4.24 -12.43
C LEU A 84 -1.43 -3.72 -13.24
N LYS A 85 -1.18 -3.07 -14.37
CA LYS A 85 -2.25 -2.54 -15.22
C LYS A 85 -3.19 -3.65 -15.65
N GLY A 86 -4.47 -3.45 -15.41
CA GLY A 86 -5.49 -4.44 -15.73
C GLY A 86 -5.69 -5.54 -14.69
N CYS A 87 -4.86 -5.58 -13.65
CA CYS A 87 -5.06 -6.53 -12.57
C CYS A 87 -6.25 -6.11 -11.70
N ASP A 88 -6.94 -7.10 -11.16
CA ASP A 88 -8.04 -6.86 -10.23
C ASP A 88 -7.53 -6.80 -8.79
N VAL A 89 -8.07 -5.87 -8.03
CA VAL A 89 -7.83 -5.79 -6.59
C VAL A 89 -9.15 -5.63 -5.88
N HIS A 90 -9.34 -6.40 -4.82
CA HIS A 90 -10.57 -6.37 -4.04
C HIS A 90 -10.25 -6.07 -2.58
N SER A 91 -10.93 -5.09 -2.01
CA SER A 91 -10.79 -4.72 -0.60
C SER A 91 -12.02 -5.10 0.18
N THR A 92 -11.80 -5.75 1.32
CA THR A 92 -12.87 -6.07 2.29
C THR A 92 -12.96 -5.00 3.37
N VAL A 93 -12.14 -3.95 3.26
CA VAL A 93 -12.16 -2.81 4.18
C VAL A 93 -12.34 -1.54 3.36
N ILE A 94 -12.83 -0.49 4.00
CA ILE A 94 -12.94 0.82 3.35
C ILE A 94 -11.53 1.39 3.20
N LEU A 95 -11.16 1.70 1.95
CA LEU A 95 -9.85 2.30 1.66
C LEU A 95 -9.93 3.81 1.78
N SER A 96 -8.80 4.43 2.15
CA SER A 96 -8.66 5.87 2.05
C SER A 96 -8.70 6.30 0.58
N SER A 97 -9.05 7.57 0.34
CA SER A 97 -9.05 8.11 -1.03
C SER A 97 -7.66 8.06 -1.64
N VAL A 98 -6.61 8.23 -0.83
CA VAL A 98 -5.22 8.14 -1.29
C VAL A 98 -4.92 6.75 -1.82
N ASP A 99 -5.29 5.70 -1.08
CA ASP A 99 -5.04 4.33 -1.51
C ASP A 99 -5.84 3.98 -2.77
N ALA A 100 -7.12 4.36 -2.80
CA ALA A 100 -7.96 4.10 -3.96
C ALA A 100 -7.40 4.80 -5.21
N ASP A 101 -6.97 6.05 -5.07
CA ASP A 101 -6.40 6.82 -6.18
C ASP A 101 -5.10 6.20 -6.69
N THR A 102 -4.23 5.78 -5.79
CA THR A 102 -2.95 5.16 -6.17
C THR A 102 -3.18 3.88 -6.98
N LEU A 103 -4.07 3.00 -6.49
CA LEU A 103 -4.36 1.75 -7.19
C LEU A 103 -4.95 2.01 -8.57
N LYS A 104 -5.82 3.01 -8.70
CA LYS A 104 -6.40 3.40 -9.99
C LYS A 104 -5.36 3.99 -10.92
N LYS A 105 -4.44 4.81 -10.40
CA LYS A 105 -3.35 5.38 -11.20
C LYS A 105 -2.41 4.31 -11.74
N LEU A 106 -2.27 3.21 -11.01
CA LEU A 106 -1.50 2.05 -11.47
C LEU A 106 -2.26 1.23 -12.51
N GLY A 107 -3.51 1.59 -12.80
CA GLY A 107 -4.32 0.93 -13.82
C GLY A 107 -5.04 -0.32 -13.32
N MET A 108 -5.12 -0.49 -12.00
CA MET A 108 -5.80 -1.65 -11.42
C MET A 108 -7.31 -1.43 -11.36
N ASN A 109 -8.04 -2.53 -11.45
CA ASN A 109 -9.50 -2.55 -11.32
C ASN A 109 -9.84 -2.78 -9.84
N LEU A 110 -10.22 -1.72 -9.15
CA LEU A 110 -10.51 -1.78 -7.72
C LEU A 110 -11.99 -2.03 -7.47
N THR A 111 -12.26 -3.03 -6.63
CA THR A 111 -13.59 -3.27 -6.07
C THR A 111 -13.49 -3.28 -4.55
N CYS A 112 -14.55 -2.80 -3.89
CA CYS A 112 -14.65 -2.81 -2.44
C CYS A 112 -15.90 -3.54 -2.01
N ASP A 113 -15.81 -4.24 -0.88
CA ASP A 113 -16.93 -4.87 -0.21
C ASP A 113 -17.27 -3.98 0.97
N PRO A 114 -18.22 -3.07 0.83
CA PRO A 114 -18.46 -2.03 1.82
C PRO A 114 -19.13 -2.56 3.06
N VAL A 115 -19.46 -2.08 3.02
CA VAL A 115 -19.92 -1.82 3.60
C VAL A 115 -20.41 -1.27 4.36
N TYR A 116 -20.29 -1.09 3.88
CA TYR A 116 -20.62 -0.47 4.35
C TYR A 116 -20.92 0.09 4.97
N GLU A 117 -21.12 0.23 5.05
CA GLU A 117 -21.23 0.90 5.38
C GLU A 117 -21.56 1.29 5.56
N GLU A 118 -21.94 1.24 5.73
CA GLU A 118 -22.32 1.88 5.80
C GLU A 118 -22.66 2.05 6.13
N THR A 119 -23.11 1.77 6.36
CA THR A 119 -23.41 2.37 6.64
C THR A 119 -23.45 2.78 6.97
N GLY A 120 -23.86 2.63 7.12
CA GLY A 120 -23.97 3.52 7.33
C GLY A 120 -23.96 4.01 7.58
N ARG A 121 -24.28 3.97 7.52
CA ARG A 121 -24.38 4.83 7.45
C ARG A 121 -24.54 5.22 7.33
N LYS A 122 -24.70 4.93 7.26
CA LYS A 122 -24.92 5.54 6.91
C LYS A 122 -24.93 5.90 6.85
N TYR A 123 -25.19 5.58 7.09
CA TYR A 123 -25.35 6.22 6.79
C TYR A 123 -25.45 6.50 6.90
N HIS A 124 -25.63 6.45 6.96
CA HIS A 124 -25.84 7.08 6.72
C HIS A 124 -25.98 7.28 6.81
N LYS A 125 -26.20 7.08 6.78
CA LYS A 125 -26.50 7.53 6.67
C LYS A 125 -26.41 7.91 6.71
N ILE A 126 -26.67 7.48 6.85
CA ILE A 126 -26.71 8.04 6.73
C ILE A 126 -26.57 8.38 6.68
#